data_dc63fdf9b692b300bd0adb442fe792f7
#
_entry.id   dc63fdf9b692b300bd0adb442fe792f7
#
_cell.length_a   1.000
_cell.length_b   1.000
_cell.length_c   1.000
_cell.angle_alpha   90.00
_cell.angle_beta   90.00
_cell.angle_gamma   90.00
#
_symmetry.space_group_name_H-M   'P 1'
#
loop_
_entity.id
_entity.type
_entity.pdbx_description
1 polymer ?
#
loop_
_entity_poly.entity_id
_entity_poly.type
_entity_poly.pdbx_seq_one_letter_code
_entity_poly.pdbx_strand_id
1 'polypeptide(L)'
;MIPPDAAAMAGLFASPVTYFLMSATEQVDRELMALALAQARESLEAGGVPVGAVLAAGAEVIAAGHNERVQHGDPVAHGEISALRNAGRRPNYAGTTLYTTLSPCQMCTGAILLFQVPRVVVGEARTFEGDLGFLRAQGVEVVLLDDPACVAVMTEFQERYPQVWSEDIGGR
;
A
#
# COMPACT_ATOMS: atom_id res chain seq x y z
N MET A 1 9.30 -64.67 -15.56
CA MET A 1 9.77 -63.96 -14.37
C MET A 1 9.65 -62.44 -14.70
N ILE A 2 8.56 -61.84 -14.32
CA ILE A 2 8.24 -60.42 -14.58
C ILE A 2 8.63 -59.66 -13.33
N PRO A 3 9.46 -58.58 -13.41
CA PRO A 3 9.73 -57.73 -12.24
C PRO A 3 8.55 -56.81 -11.96
N PRO A 4 8.31 -56.46 -10.68
CA PRO A 4 7.12 -55.72 -10.29
C PRO A 4 7.30 -54.17 -10.37
N ASP A 5 6.16 -53.56 -10.65
CA ASP A 5 5.71 -52.23 -10.24
C ASP A 5 6.64 -51.00 -10.34
N ALA A 6 6.44 -50.27 -11.44
CA ALA A 6 6.81 -48.88 -11.61
C ALA A 6 5.62 -47.94 -11.29
N ALA A 7 4.93 -48.17 -10.18
CA ALA A 7 3.73 -47.41 -9.81
C ALA A 7 3.83 -46.67 -8.45
N ALA A 8 5.01 -46.19 -8.06
CA ALA A 8 5.20 -45.54 -6.76
C ALA A 8 6.13 -44.30 -6.78
N MET A 9 6.06 -43.46 -7.81
CA MET A 9 6.73 -42.15 -7.81
C MET A 9 5.89 -41.07 -8.51
N ALA A 10 4.58 -41.07 -8.29
CA ALA A 10 3.69 -40.00 -8.75
C ALA A 10 3.07 -39.29 -7.55
N GLY A 11 3.82 -38.43 -6.92
CA GLY A 11 3.30 -37.68 -5.79
C GLY A 11 4.30 -36.73 -5.21
N LEU A 12 4.57 -35.58 -5.83
CA LEU A 12 4.99 -34.31 -5.25
C LEU A 12 5.36 -33.32 -6.36
N PHE A 13 4.44 -33.07 -7.26
CA PHE A 13 4.49 -31.82 -8.03
C PHE A 13 3.33 -30.97 -7.56
N ALA A 14 3.64 -30.01 -6.68
CA ALA A 14 2.75 -28.90 -6.40
C ALA A 14 2.35 -28.30 -7.74
N SER A 15 1.06 -28.22 -7.99
CA SER A 15 0.47 -27.78 -9.23
C SER A 15 0.95 -26.38 -9.62
N PRO A 16 1.45 -26.17 -10.84
CA PRO A 16 1.81 -24.84 -11.35
C PRO A 16 0.57 -24.07 -11.87
N VAL A 17 -0.60 -24.24 -11.25
CA VAL A 17 -1.87 -23.72 -11.81
C VAL A 17 -2.29 -22.37 -11.25
N THR A 18 -1.59 -21.81 -10.27
CA THR A 18 -1.98 -20.53 -9.66
C THR A 18 -1.28 -19.31 -10.26
N TYR A 19 -0.39 -19.48 -11.22
CA TYR A 19 0.32 -18.37 -11.89
C TYR A 19 -0.38 -17.84 -13.15
N PHE A 20 -1.55 -18.37 -13.47
CA PHE A 20 -2.26 -18.00 -14.69
C PHE A 20 -3.53 -17.25 -14.33
N LEU A 21 -3.54 -15.95 -14.63
CA LEU A 21 -4.68 -15.04 -14.80
C LEU A 21 -4.66 -13.76 -13.93
N MET A 22 -3.50 -13.22 -13.61
CA MET A 22 -3.47 -11.80 -13.21
C MET A 22 -3.48 -10.95 -14.47
N SER A 23 -4.34 -9.92 -14.50
CA SER A 23 -4.28 -8.91 -15.56
C SER A 23 -2.97 -8.12 -15.48
N ALA A 24 -2.55 -7.51 -16.61
CA ALA A 24 -1.37 -6.66 -16.61
C ALA A 24 -1.49 -5.51 -15.59
N THR A 25 -2.70 -4.99 -15.37
CA THR A 25 -2.97 -3.94 -14.38
C THR A 25 -2.77 -4.46 -12.95
N GLU A 26 -3.26 -5.64 -12.61
CA GLU A 26 -3.07 -6.24 -11.29
C GLU A 26 -1.60 -6.54 -10.99
N GLN A 27 -0.84 -6.95 -12.01
CA GLN A 27 0.60 -7.15 -11.86
C GLN A 27 1.31 -5.82 -11.52
N VAL A 28 1.04 -4.75 -12.27
CA VAL A 28 1.58 -3.40 -12.01
C VAL A 28 1.17 -2.93 -10.62
N ASP A 29 -0.09 -3.12 -10.22
CA ASP A 29 -0.56 -2.74 -8.89
C ASP A 29 0.23 -3.42 -7.78
N ARG A 30 0.53 -4.71 -7.91
CA ARG A 30 1.33 -5.43 -6.91
C ARG A 30 2.79 -5.02 -6.91
N GLU A 31 3.38 -4.77 -8.07
CA GLU A 31 4.77 -4.30 -8.18
C GLU A 31 4.94 -2.92 -7.53
N LEU A 32 4.02 -1.98 -7.80
CA LEU A 32 4.06 -0.64 -7.21
C LEU A 32 3.68 -0.65 -5.72
N MET A 33 2.79 -1.54 -5.29
CA MET A 33 2.53 -1.74 -3.87
C MET A 33 3.75 -2.31 -3.13
N ALA A 34 4.54 -3.18 -3.74
CA ALA A 34 5.78 -3.65 -3.14
C ALA A 34 6.79 -2.51 -2.93
N LEU A 35 6.85 -1.51 -3.83
CA LEU A 35 7.65 -0.30 -3.63
C LEU A 35 7.09 0.57 -2.49
N ALA A 36 5.77 0.73 -2.41
CA ALA A 36 5.14 1.43 -1.29
C ALA A 36 5.44 0.72 0.05
N LEU A 37 5.42 -0.60 0.08
CA LEU A 37 5.78 -1.39 1.27
C LEU A 37 7.27 -1.23 1.63
N ALA A 38 8.16 -1.11 0.66
CA ALA A 38 9.57 -0.78 0.93
C ALA A 38 9.70 0.58 1.62
N GLN A 39 8.96 1.59 1.17
CA GLN A 39 8.88 2.90 1.83
C GLN A 39 8.33 2.80 3.27
N ALA A 40 7.31 1.99 3.50
CA ALA A 40 6.80 1.74 4.85
C ALA A 40 7.87 1.14 5.78
N ARG A 41 8.70 0.22 5.28
CA ARG A 41 9.81 -0.38 6.04
C ARG A 41 10.91 0.64 6.34
N GLU A 42 11.23 1.53 5.41
CA GLU A 42 12.18 2.64 5.65
C GLU A 42 11.70 3.52 6.81
N SER A 43 10.38 3.86 6.86
CA SER A 43 9.81 4.58 8.00
C SER A 43 9.98 3.82 9.32
N LEU A 44 9.68 2.51 9.32
CA LEU A 44 9.81 1.66 10.50
C LEU A 44 11.24 1.61 11.01
N GLU A 45 12.22 1.42 10.12
CA GLU A 45 13.65 1.40 10.45
C GLU A 45 14.13 2.73 11.01
N ALA A 46 13.55 3.85 10.55
CA ALA A 46 13.79 5.19 11.09
C ALA A 46 12.99 5.51 12.36
N GLY A 47 12.24 4.54 12.91
CA GLY A 47 11.46 4.69 14.14
C GLY A 47 10.09 5.36 13.96
N GLY A 48 9.62 5.48 12.73
CA GLY A 48 8.31 6.07 12.38
C GLY A 48 7.22 5.05 12.11
N VAL A 49 6.02 5.55 11.82
CA VAL A 49 4.85 4.74 11.48
C VAL A 49 5.04 4.10 10.10
N PRO A 50 4.88 2.77 9.95
CA PRO A 50 5.21 2.06 8.71
C PRO A 50 4.10 2.20 7.65
N VAL A 51 3.88 3.42 7.19
CA VAL A 51 3.01 3.73 6.06
C VAL A 51 3.82 4.34 4.94
N GLY A 52 3.83 3.67 3.79
CA GLY A 52 4.51 4.12 2.59
C GLY A 52 3.54 4.34 1.44
N ALA A 53 3.92 5.24 0.54
CA ALA A 53 3.12 5.55 -0.63
C ALA A 53 3.98 5.78 -1.88
N VAL A 54 3.39 5.49 -3.05
CA VAL A 54 3.96 5.73 -4.38
C VAL A 54 2.92 6.42 -5.24
N LEU A 55 3.30 7.50 -5.89
CA LEU A 55 2.53 8.11 -6.98
C LEU A 55 3.12 7.65 -8.31
N ALA A 56 2.30 7.10 -9.20
CA ALA A 56 2.75 6.59 -10.49
C ALA A 56 1.80 6.98 -11.64
N ALA A 57 2.31 6.96 -12.87
CA ALA A 57 1.53 7.05 -14.10
C ALA A 57 1.73 5.74 -14.89
N GLY A 58 0.70 4.89 -14.94
CA GLY A 58 0.88 3.51 -15.39
C GLY A 58 1.90 2.79 -14.51
N ALA A 59 2.95 2.22 -15.09
CA ALA A 59 4.04 1.56 -14.36
C ALA A 59 5.20 2.52 -13.99
N GLU A 60 5.16 3.78 -14.45
CA GLU A 60 6.22 4.75 -14.19
C GLU A 60 6.03 5.43 -12.83
N VAL A 61 7.01 5.27 -11.94
CA VAL A 61 7.02 5.93 -10.63
C VAL A 61 7.35 7.42 -10.80
N ILE A 62 6.46 8.28 -10.33
CA ILE A 62 6.64 9.74 -10.30
C ILE A 62 7.35 10.15 -9.02
N ALA A 63 6.89 9.62 -7.89
CA ALA A 63 7.45 9.89 -6.57
C ALA A 63 7.07 8.79 -5.59
N ALA A 64 7.86 8.66 -4.54
CA ALA A 64 7.57 7.80 -3.40
C ALA A 64 7.78 8.60 -2.11
N GLY A 65 7.24 8.10 -1.00
CA GLY A 65 7.40 8.68 0.32
C GLY A 65 6.85 7.73 1.39
N HIS A 66 7.17 8.04 2.61
CA HIS A 66 6.68 7.31 3.78
C HIS A 66 6.25 8.28 4.87
N ASN A 67 5.64 7.75 5.93
CA ASN A 67 5.32 8.56 7.10
C ASN A 67 6.61 9.07 7.75
N GLU A 68 6.74 10.37 7.87
CA GLU A 68 7.90 11.09 8.43
C GLU A 68 7.50 11.90 9.66
N ARG A 69 6.32 11.67 10.21
CA ARG A 69 5.75 12.41 11.32
C ARG A 69 6.65 12.36 12.56
N VAL A 70 7.14 11.18 12.92
CA VAL A 70 8.04 10.98 14.07
C VAL A 70 9.43 11.53 13.77
N GLN A 71 9.98 11.20 12.61
CA GLN A 71 11.34 11.54 12.21
C GLN A 71 11.57 13.06 12.12
N HIS A 72 10.58 13.80 11.62
CA HIS A 72 10.69 15.24 11.39
C HIS A 72 9.88 16.10 12.37
N GLY A 73 9.09 15.49 13.26
CA GLY A 73 8.15 16.23 14.13
C GLY A 73 7.07 16.97 13.34
N ASP A 74 6.72 16.48 12.13
CA ASP A 74 5.75 17.09 11.23
C ASP A 74 4.41 16.35 11.31
N PRO A 75 3.37 16.93 11.95
CA PRO A 75 2.10 16.25 12.20
C PRO A 75 1.32 15.89 10.92
N VAL A 76 1.69 16.43 9.77
CA VAL A 76 1.00 16.19 8.50
C VAL A 76 1.79 15.31 7.54
N ALA A 77 3.02 14.93 7.88
CA ALA A 77 3.89 14.13 7.01
C ALA A 77 3.50 12.64 7.00
N HIS A 78 2.26 12.32 6.63
CA HIS A 78 1.81 10.97 6.32
C HIS A 78 2.41 10.48 5.01
N GLY A 79 2.44 9.17 4.78
CA GLY A 79 3.07 8.57 3.60
C GLY A 79 2.54 9.15 2.28
N GLU A 80 1.23 9.29 2.16
CA GLU A 80 0.56 9.86 0.98
C GLU A 80 0.94 11.32 0.78
N ILE A 81 0.99 12.11 1.86
CA ILE A 81 1.38 13.53 1.81
C ILE A 81 2.85 13.65 1.41
N SER A 82 3.72 12.81 1.95
CA SER A 82 5.15 12.79 1.60
C SER A 82 5.35 12.42 0.13
N ALA A 83 4.65 11.42 -0.40
CA ALA A 83 4.70 11.07 -1.81
C ALA A 83 4.21 12.22 -2.72
N LEU A 84 3.09 12.88 -2.36
CA LEU A 84 2.57 14.05 -3.09
C LEU A 84 3.53 15.24 -3.02
N ARG A 85 4.15 15.49 -1.86
CA ARG A 85 5.18 16.53 -1.67
C ARG A 85 6.40 16.26 -2.53
N ASN A 86 6.90 15.03 -2.57
CA ASN A 86 8.05 14.61 -3.37
C ASN A 86 7.77 14.66 -4.88
N ALA A 87 6.51 14.48 -5.30
CA ALA A 87 6.09 14.69 -6.69
C ALA A 87 6.20 16.16 -7.14
N GLY A 88 6.27 17.08 -6.19
CA GLY A 88 6.38 18.50 -6.44
C GLY A 88 5.12 19.11 -7.05
N ARG A 89 5.24 20.36 -7.49
CA ARG A 89 4.12 21.09 -8.11
C ARG A 89 3.83 20.50 -9.50
N ARG A 90 2.61 20.02 -9.70
CA ARG A 90 2.14 19.47 -10.98
C ARG A 90 0.93 20.26 -11.48
N PRO A 91 0.76 20.42 -12.81
CA PRO A 91 -0.42 21.08 -13.38
C PRO A 91 -1.72 20.33 -13.07
N ASN A 92 -1.68 19.01 -13.02
CA ASN A 92 -2.79 18.12 -12.65
C ASN A 92 -2.25 16.73 -12.30
N TYR A 93 -3.12 15.87 -11.78
CA TYR A 93 -2.86 14.48 -11.43
C TYR A 93 -3.64 13.49 -12.31
N ALA A 94 -4.19 13.96 -13.47
CA ALA A 94 -4.89 13.09 -14.41
C ALA A 94 -3.97 11.95 -14.87
N GLY A 95 -4.52 10.74 -14.96
CA GLY A 95 -3.77 9.54 -15.36
C GLY A 95 -2.79 9.02 -14.32
N THR A 96 -2.80 9.55 -13.08
CA THR A 96 -1.97 9.02 -12.00
C THR A 96 -2.76 8.05 -11.11
N THR A 97 -2.03 7.18 -10.43
CA THR A 97 -2.52 6.31 -9.36
C THR A 97 -1.67 6.53 -8.12
N LEU A 98 -2.31 6.70 -6.97
CA LEU A 98 -1.63 6.71 -5.68
C LEU A 98 -1.74 5.32 -5.05
N TYR A 99 -0.61 4.73 -4.74
CA TYR A 99 -0.48 3.49 -3.99
C TYR A 99 -0.17 3.85 -2.54
N THR A 100 -0.88 3.27 -1.59
CA THR A 100 -0.62 3.45 -0.16
C THR A 100 -0.78 2.13 0.57
N THR A 101 0.15 1.82 1.47
CA THR A 101 0.16 0.54 2.18
C THR A 101 -0.99 0.39 3.18
N LEU A 102 -1.52 1.51 3.68
CA LEU A 102 -2.64 1.57 4.62
C LEU A 102 -3.77 2.41 4.06
N SER A 103 -5.00 2.12 4.45
CA SER A 103 -6.16 2.93 4.10
C SER A 103 -5.97 4.40 4.49
N PRO A 104 -6.19 5.37 3.56
CA PRO A 104 -5.97 6.78 3.83
C PRO A 104 -6.85 7.31 4.96
N CYS A 105 -6.25 8.11 5.85
CA CYS A 105 -7.00 8.87 6.85
C CYS A 105 -7.76 10.05 6.19
N GLN A 106 -8.59 10.76 6.97
CA GLN A 106 -9.37 11.89 6.46
C GLN A 106 -8.52 13.01 5.85
N MET A 107 -7.34 13.30 6.41
CA MET A 107 -6.41 14.28 5.86
C MET A 107 -5.88 13.86 4.48
N CYS A 108 -5.40 12.62 4.36
CA CYS A 108 -4.89 12.08 3.11
C CYS A 108 -6.02 11.93 2.07
N THR A 109 -7.21 11.49 2.49
CA THR A 109 -8.42 11.50 1.66
C THR A 109 -8.73 12.90 1.12
N GLY A 110 -8.67 13.93 1.97
CA GLY A 110 -8.83 15.31 1.55
C GLY A 110 -7.80 15.76 0.51
N ALA A 111 -6.54 15.37 0.67
CA ALA A 111 -5.48 15.67 -0.31
C ALA A 111 -5.71 14.94 -1.65
N ILE A 112 -6.08 13.67 -1.63
CA ILE A 112 -6.44 12.88 -2.82
C ILE A 112 -7.54 13.57 -3.63
N LEU A 113 -8.59 14.02 -2.95
CA LEU A 113 -9.72 14.71 -3.58
C LEU A 113 -9.36 16.11 -4.07
N LEU A 114 -8.60 16.89 -3.28
CA LEU A 114 -8.16 18.24 -3.64
C LEU A 114 -7.33 18.25 -4.92
N PHE A 115 -6.40 17.29 -5.03
CA PHE A 115 -5.54 17.17 -6.20
C PHE A 115 -6.18 16.36 -7.34
N GLN A 116 -7.39 15.83 -7.14
CA GLN A 116 -8.13 15.04 -8.13
C GLN A 116 -7.34 13.82 -8.63
N VAL A 117 -6.70 13.10 -7.70
CA VAL A 117 -6.08 11.82 -8.02
C VAL A 117 -7.18 10.82 -8.39
N PRO A 118 -7.22 10.32 -9.62
CA PRO A 118 -8.39 9.57 -10.10
C PRO A 118 -8.46 8.14 -9.59
N ARG A 119 -7.33 7.57 -9.14
CA ARG A 119 -7.23 6.17 -8.73
C ARG A 119 -6.34 6.02 -7.51
N VAL A 120 -6.79 5.20 -6.55
CA VAL A 120 -6.01 4.83 -5.35
C VAL A 120 -5.99 3.31 -5.21
N VAL A 121 -4.79 2.75 -5.03
CA VAL A 121 -4.60 1.34 -4.70
C VAL A 121 -4.13 1.26 -3.25
N VAL A 122 -4.85 0.50 -2.45
CA VAL A 122 -4.67 0.39 -1.01
C VAL A 122 -4.15 -1.01 -0.66
N GLY A 123 -3.07 -1.09 0.08
CA GLY A 123 -2.49 -2.34 0.54
C GLY A 123 -3.42 -3.07 1.50
N GLU A 124 -3.87 -2.38 2.55
CA GLU A 124 -4.78 -2.97 3.54
C GLU A 124 -5.69 -1.93 4.19
N ALA A 125 -6.80 -2.40 4.79
CA ALA A 125 -7.76 -1.61 5.55
C ALA A 125 -8.26 -2.36 6.80
N ARG A 126 -7.50 -3.34 7.29
CA ARG A 126 -7.86 -4.18 8.44
C ARG A 126 -7.40 -3.57 9.75
N THR A 127 -6.18 -3.04 9.77
CA THR A 127 -5.60 -2.44 10.97
C THR A 127 -6.08 -1.00 11.18
N PHE A 128 -6.50 -0.34 10.10
CA PHE A 128 -7.17 0.96 10.10
C PHE A 128 -8.11 1.06 8.90
N GLU A 129 -9.40 1.22 9.15
CA GLU A 129 -10.43 1.18 8.11
C GLU A 129 -10.37 2.38 7.15
N GLY A 130 -10.01 3.57 7.67
CA GLY A 130 -10.00 4.80 6.86
C GLY A 130 -11.39 5.17 6.33
N ASP A 131 -11.42 5.84 5.16
CA ASP A 131 -12.68 6.28 4.54
C ASP A 131 -12.76 5.94 3.03
N LEU A 132 -12.53 4.66 2.69
CA LEU A 132 -12.55 4.18 1.30
C LEU A 132 -13.93 4.34 0.65
N GLY A 133 -14.99 4.24 1.45
CA GLY A 133 -16.36 4.46 1.00
C GLY A 133 -16.58 5.88 0.51
N PHE A 134 -16.05 6.86 1.22
CA PHE A 134 -16.15 8.26 0.85
C PHE A 134 -15.35 8.57 -0.43
N LEU A 135 -14.14 8.05 -0.58
CA LEU A 135 -13.37 8.20 -1.82
C LEU A 135 -14.15 7.68 -3.04
N ARG A 136 -14.75 6.49 -2.93
CA ARG A 136 -15.59 5.91 -4.01
C ARG A 136 -16.82 6.78 -4.30
N ALA A 137 -17.46 7.29 -3.28
CA ALA A 137 -18.63 8.18 -3.43
C ALA A 137 -18.27 9.50 -4.14
N GLN A 138 -17.00 9.95 -4.05
CA GLN A 138 -16.48 11.11 -4.74
C GLN A 138 -15.94 10.80 -6.16
N GLY A 139 -16.09 9.56 -6.63
CA GLY A 139 -15.71 9.16 -7.98
C GLY A 139 -14.27 8.70 -8.14
N VAL A 140 -13.53 8.50 -7.04
CA VAL A 140 -12.18 7.92 -7.07
C VAL A 140 -12.30 6.40 -7.25
N GLU A 141 -11.56 5.84 -8.21
CA GLU A 141 -11.40 4.39 -8.32
C GLU A 141 -10.54 3.88 -7.15
N VAL A 142 -11.11 3.04 -6.29
CA VAL A 142 -10.40 2.48 -5.13
C VAL A 142 -10.28 0.97 -5.25
N VAL A 143 -9.04 0.49 -5.35
CA VAL A 143 -8.68 -0.93 -5.34
C VAL A 143 -8.09 -1.28 -3.98
N LEU A 144 -8.62 -2.29 -3.31
CA LEU A 144 -8.08 -2.84 -2.08
C LEU A 144 -7.42 -4.19 -2.39
N LEU A 145 -6.09 -4.29 -2.19
CA LEU A 145 -5.33 -5.51 -2.46
C LEU A 145 -5.43 -6.54 -1.34
N ASP A 146 -5.74 -6.08 -0.13
CA ASP A 146 -5.75 -6.90 1.08
C ASP A 146 -4.42 -7.66 1.28
N ASP A 147 -3.31 -6.94 1.12
CA ASP A 147 -1.96 -7.48 1.12
C ASP A 147 -1.53 -7.89 2.54
N PRO A 148 -1.25 -9.19 2.78
CA PRO A 148 -0.89 -9.66 4.10
C PRO A 148 0.43 -9.08 4.64
N ALA A 149 1.35 -8.65 3.78
CA ALA A 149 2.59 -8.02 4.22
C ALA A 149 2.36 -6.59 4.73
N CYS A 150 1.41 -5.85 4.13
CA CYS A 150 0.97 -4.55 4.64
C CYS A 150 0.28 -4.71 6.00
N VAL A 151 -0.61 -5.69 6.14
CA VAL A 151 -1.27 -6.01 7.43
C VAL A 151 -0.24 -6.35 8.49
N ALA A 152 0.73 -7.22 8.17
CA ALA A 152 1.72 -7.70 9.15
C ALA A 152 2.58 -6.56 9.71
N VAL A 153 3.10 -5.67 8.85
CA VAL A 153 3.97 -4.57 9.30
C VAL A 153 3.23 -3.57 10.18
N MET A 154 1.97 -3.29 9.89
CA MET A 154 1.14 -2.41 10.72
C MET A 154 0.73 -3.06 12.03
N THR A 155 0.34 -4.34 12.01
CA THR A 155 -0.01 -5.08 13.24
C THR A 155 1.16 -5.10 14.21
N GLU A 156 2.37 -5.47 13.74
CA GLU A 156 3.58 -5.46 14.56
C GLU A 156 3.84 -4.08 15.16
N PHE A 157 3.71 -3.02 14.35
CA PHE A 157 3.93 -1.66 14.82
C PHE A 157 2.93 -1.23 15.89
N GLN A 158 1.63 -1.49 15.67
CA GLN A 158 0.58 -1.13 16.63
C GLN A 158 0.73 -1.86 17.97
N GLU A 159 1.18 -3.11 17.95
CA GLU A 159 1.46 -3.88 19.17
C GLU A 159 2.68 -3.34 19.94
N ARG A 160 3.74 -2.94 19.22
CA ARG A 160 4.98 -2.46 19.84
C ARG A 160 4.94 -0.99 20.26
N TYR A 161 4.22 -0.16 19.50
CA TYR A 161 4.20 1.30 19.66
C TYR A 161 2.78 1.89 19.66
N PRO A 162 1.85 1.38 20.51
CA PRO A 162 0.44 1.78 20.48
C PRO A 162 0.22 3.27 20.73
N GLN A 163 1.10 3.92 21.50
CA GLN A 163 1.00 5.36 21.77
C GLN A 163 1.35 6.19 20.55
N VAL A 164 2.43 5.83 19.85
CA VAL A 164 2.84 6.52 18.61
C VAL A 164 1.76 6.39 17.55
N TRP A 165 1.16 5.19 17.43
CA TRP A 165 0.04 4.97 16.53
C TRP A 165 -1.19 5.81 16.90
N SER A 166 -1.55 5.85 18.18
CA SER A 166 -2.68 6.67 18.67
C SER A 166 -2.49 8.17 18.36
N GLU A 167 -1.26 8.68 18.46
CA GLU A 167 -0.95 10.06 18.07
C GLU A 167 -1.15 10.29 16.57
N ASP A 168 -0.77 9.32 15.73
CA ASP A 168 -0.87 9.42 14.27
C ASP A 168 -2.32 9.54 13.78
N ILE A 169 -3.24 8.88 14.45
CA ILE A 169 -4.68 8.87 14.11
C ILE A 169 -5.53 9.81 14.97
N GLY A 170 -4.92 10.70 15.75
CA GLY A 170 -5.61 11.69 16.59
C GLY A 170 -6.32 11.08 17.80
N GLY A 171 -5.76 10.01 18.39
CA GLY A 171 -6.26 9.38 19.63
C GLY A 171 -7.58 8.61 19.48
N ARG A 172 -7.85 8.08 18.29
CA ARG A 172 -9.08 7.31 17.98
C ARG A 172 -8.90 5.82 18.16
#